data_7acdc6a6aad7c46ec557e622846fdbab
#
_entry.id   7acdc6a6aad7c46ec557e622846fdbab
#
_cell.length_a   1.000
_cell.length_b   1.000
_cell.length_c   1.000
_cell.angle_alpha   90.00
_cell.angle_beta   90.00
_cell.angle_gamma   90.00
#
_symmetry.space_group_name_H-M   'P 1'
#
loop_
_entity.id
_entity.type
_entity.pdbx_description
1 polymer ?
#
loop_
_entity_poly.entity_id
_entity_poly.type
_entity_poly.pdbx_seq_one_letter_code
_entity_poly.pdbx_strand_id
1 'polypeptide(L)'
;MAVFASGSYDPDSITKYSSITEQIPRRSIQDPETYQLIKDSKPVVITDTNLVTSASKWDLEYLNKNLGDGLFYVYTSNDNRFKYFDNKRAEKCKSFVTPSERHHVTFLQFLQMLKRCARTKEKVYLQQTLNDSVGTNIVTDFLQFNWDWVNKCQAAYGWGSLSSNLLLIGLEGNITPVHYDEQENFFAQISGHKRCLLFSPDQFDCLYPHPVAHPCDRQSQVNIANPDYKKFPRFRNAHATEAIVGPGDVLYIPMYWWHQIESLSSRIPPVTISVNFWYRGTPLPDVIQYPLSPQQRVSVMRNVEKMLAAALGDAEKVGELLRTMVEGRYTQ
;
A
#
# COMPACT_ATOMS: atom_id res chain seq x y z
N MET A 1 -10.98 22.18 -16.81
CA MET A 1 -10.97 20.77 -16.38
C MET A 1 -9.72 20.13 -16.96
N ALA A 2 -8.82 19.62 -16.13
CA ALA A 2 -7.72 18.82 -16.63
C ALA A 2 -8.27 17.48 -17.11
N VAL A 3 -7.98 17.15 -18.36
CA VAL A 3 -8.46 15.88 -18.94
C VAL A 3 -7.41 14.83 -18.61
N PHE A 4 -7.68 14.00 -17.62
CA PHE A 4 -6.92 12.77 -17.44
C PHE A 4 -7.16 11.89 -18.67
N ALA A 5 -6.08 11.38 -19.26
CA ALA A 5 -6.21 10.50 -20.39
C ALA A 5 -6.86 9.19 -19.95
N SER A 6 -8.10 8.93 -20.37
CA SER A 6 -8.84 7.71 -20.10
C SER A 6 -8.16 6.52 -20.79
N GLY A 7 -7.43 5.70 -20.02
CA GLY A 7 -7.07 4.35 -20.43
C GLY A 7 -8.21 3.40 -20.07
N SER A 8 -8.50 2.42 -20.88
CA SER A 8 -9.32 1.28 -20.52
C SER A 8 -8.45 0.15 -19.94
N TYR A 9 -9.01 -0.72 -19.15
CA TYR A 9 -8.44 -2.03 -18.79
C TYR A 9 -9.39 -3.10 -19.31
N ASP A 10 -8.91 -4.33 -19.46
CA ASP A 10 -9.74 -5.47 -19.84
C ASP A 10 -10.35 -6.11 -18.59
N PRO A 11 -11.69 -5.96 -18.35
CA PRO A 11 -12.34 -6.56 -17.20
C PRO A 11 -12.24 -8.09 -17.14
N ASP A 12 -12.12 -8.74 -18.29
CA ASP A 12 -12.05 -10.21 -18.38
C ASP A 12 -10.66 -10.74 -18.01
N SER A 13 -9.63 -9.89 -18.04
CA SER A 13 -8.27 -10.23 -17.59
C SER A 13 -8.10 -10.24 -16.07
N ILE A 14 -9.10 -9.77 -15.31
CA ILE A 14 -9.01 -9.62 -13.86
C ILE A 14 -9.14 -10.98 -13.17
N THR A 15 -8.15 -11.35 -12.35
CA THR A 15 -8.20 -12.56 -11.53
C THR A 15 -9.40 -12.53 -10.58
N LYS A 16 -10.26 -13.54 -10.61
CA LYS A 16 -11.40 -13.66 -9.70
C LYS A 16 -10.94 -14.29 -8.39
N TYR A 17 -11.14 -13.59 -7.28
CA TYR A 17 -10.88 -14.10 -5.93
C TYR A 17 -12.22 -14.43 -5.26
N SER A 18 -12.32 -15.61 -4.64
CA SER A 18 -13.53 -16.04 -3.92
C SER A 18 -13.80 -15.25 -2.64
N SER A 19 -12.79 -14.54 -2.13
CA SER A 19 -12.90 -13.72 -0.90
C SER A 19 -13.49 -12.32 -1.14
N ILE A 20 -13.76 -11.91 -2.39
CA ILE A 20 -14.36 -10.59 -2.66
C ILE A 20 -15.85 -10.65 -2.43
N THR A 21 -16.39 -9.80 -1.55
CA THR A 21 -17.81 -9.78 -1.19
C THR A 21 -18.50 -8.47 -1.54
N GLU A 22 -17.78 -7.35 -1.51
CA GLU A 22 -18.37 -6.02 -1.64
C GLU A 22 -17.48 -5.08 -2.45
N GLN A 23 -18.10 -4.01 -2.97
CA GLN A 23 -17.39 -2.91 -3.61
C GLN A 23 -17.13 -1.79 -2.60
N ILE A 24 -15.94 -1.20 -2.64
CA ILE A 24 -15.63 0.00 -1.87
C ILE A 24 -16.49 1.15 -2.42
N PRO A 25 -17.19 1.90 -1.55
CA PRO A 25 -18.04 3.01 -2.00
C PRO A 25 -17.21 4.06 -2.76
N ARG A 26 -17.82 4.59 -3.84
CA ARG A 26 -17.27 5.70 -4.63
C ARG A 26 -18.13 6.92 -4.39
N ARG A 27 -17.51 8.01 -3.93
CA ARG A 27 -18.18 9.25 -3.54
C ARG A 27 -17.43 10.48 -4.06
N SER A 28 -18.19 11.53 -4.37
CA SER A 28 -17.57 12.84 -4.67
C SER A 28 -16.99 13.48 -3.40
N ILE A 29 -15.98 14.31 -3.57
CA ILE A 29 -15.46 15.17 -2.50
C ILE A 29 -16.54 16.08 -1.89
N GLN A 30 -17.64 16.35 -2.64
CA GLN A 30 -18.77 17.17 -2.18
C GLN A 30 -19.76 16.40 -1.32
N ASP A 31 -19.70 15.06 -1.33
CA ASP A 31 -20.61 14.20 -0.58
C ASP A 31 -20.21 14.17 0.91
N PRO A 32 -21.09 14.56 1.83
CA PRO A 32 -20.81 14.49 3.27
C PRO A 32 -20.48 13.08 3.76
N GLU A 33 -21.01 12.04 3.11
CA GLU A 33 -20.70 10.63 3.44
C GLU A 33 -19.22 10.30 3.23
N THR A 34 -18.54 10.97 2.29
CA THR A 34 -17.09 10.83 2.10
C THR A 34 -16.33 11.11 3.41
N TYR A 35 -16.67 12.22 4.05
CA TYR A 35 -16.00 12.66 5.28
C TYR A 35 -16.39 11.81 6.49
N GLN A 36 -17.60 11.28 6.49
CA GLN A 36 -18.03 10.35 7.53
C GLN A 36 -17.29 9.01 7.42
N LEU A 37 -17.11 8.47 6.20
CA LEU A 37 -16.35 7.24 5.97
C LEU A 37 -14.88 7.41 6.40
N ILE A 38 -14.24 8.54 6.08
CA ILE A 38 -12.87 8.82 6.52
C ILE A 38 -12.82 8.88 8.06
N LYS A 39 -13.74 9.60 8.69
CA LYS A 39 -13.84 9.69 10.16
C LYS A 39 -14.00 8.34 10.83
N ASP A 40 -14.77 7.44 10.21
CA ASP A 40 -15.03 6.09 10.71
C ASP A 40 -13.91 5.11 10.33
N SER A 41 -12.79 5.61 9.78
CA SER A 41 -11.66 4.79 9.30
C SER A 41 -12.12 3.67 8.35
N LYS A 42 -13.02 3.99 7.42
CA LYS A 42 -13.52 3.10 6.37
C LYS A 42 -12.98 3.52 5.01
N PRO A 43 -12.60 2.57 4.13
CA PRO A 43 -12.09 2.90 2.81
C PRO A 43 -13.18 3.52 1.94
N VAL A 44 -12.79 4.48 1.10
CA VAL A 44 -13.66 5.14 0.13
C VAL A 44 -12.83 5.60 -1.08
N VAL A 45 -13.35 5.42 -2.28
CA VAL A 45 -12.82 6.05 -3.50
C VAL A 45 -13.44 7.44 -3.62
N ILE A 46 -12.59 8.46 -3.60
CA ILE A 46 -13.00 9.87 -3.61
C ILE A 46 -12.76 10.43 -5.02
N THR A 47 -13.82 10.94 -5.64
CA THR A 47 -13.76 11.61 -6.95
C THR A 47 -13.74 13.13 -6.78
N ASP A 48 -13.38 13.83 -7.85
CA ASP A 48 -13.41 15.29 -7.97
C ASP A 48 -12.48 16.04 -6.99
N THR A 49 -11.51 15.34 -6.39
CA THR A 49 -10.57 15.94 -5.42
C THR A 49 -9.65 16.96 -6.06
N ASN A 50 -9.39 16.83 -7.36
CA ASN A 50 -8.36 17.57 -8.08
C ASN A 50 -6.96 17.46 -7.40
N LEU A 51 -6.73 16.41 -6.59
CA LEU A 51 -5.52 16.30 -5.77
C LEU A 51 -4.25 16.34 -6.62
N VAL A 52 -4.22 15.57 -7.69
CA VAL A 52 -3.02 15.39 -8.53
C VAL A 52 -3.22 15.93 -9.96
N THR A 53 -4.07 16.95 -10.13
CA THR A 53 -4.43 17.50 -11.44
C THR A 53 -3.20 18.02 -12.21
N SER A 54 -2.24 18.66 -11.54
CA SER A 54 -1.00 19.14 -12.16
C SER A 54 -0.13 18.01 -12.71
N ALA A 55 -0.29 16.78 -12.18
CA ALA A 55 0.39 15.57 -12.65
C ALA A 55 -0.39 14.82 -13.78
N SER A 56 -1.52 15.31 -14.25
CA SER A 56 -2.30 14.66 -15.31
C SER A 56 -1.52 14.48 -16.63
N LYS A 57 -0.49 15.28 -16.84
CA LYS A 57 0.46 15.21 -17.95
C LYS A 57 1.62 14.24 -17.73
N TRP A 58 1.73 13.62 -16.56
CA TRP A 58 2.80 12.68 -16.26
C TRP A 58 2.60 11.38 -17.03
N ASP A 59 3.36 11.23 -18.09
CA ASP A 59 3.59 9.99 -18.81
C ASP A 59 5.09 9.69 -18.82
N LEU A 60 5.51 8.58 -19.43
CA LEU A 60 6.93 8.20 -19.44
C LEU A 60 7.80 9.20 -20.22
N GLU A 61 7.27 9.87 -21.23
CA GLU A 61 8.00 10.87 -22.01
C GLU A 61 8.21 12.14 -21.19
N TYR A 62 7.15 12.66 -20.59
CA TYR A 62 7.22 13.81 -19.70
C TYR A 62 8.16 13.57 -18.51
N LEU A 63 8.03 12.41 -17.87
CA LEU A 63 8.88 12.03 -16.74
C LEU A 63 10.35 11.89 -17.15
N ASN A 64 10.64 11.27 -18.31
CA ASN A 64 12.01 11.16 -18.82
C ASN A 64 12.66 12.51 -19.05
N LYS A 65 11.89 13.50 -19.49
CA LYS A 65 12.38 14.86 -19.74
C LYS A 65 12.58 15.69 -18.47
N ASN A 66 11.83 15.39 -17.41
CA ASN A 66 11.67 16.30 -16.27
C ASN A 66 12.13 15.73 -14.91
N LEU A 67 12.39 14.43 -14.78
CA LEU A 67 12.85 13.82 -13.53
C LEU A 67 14.33 14.12 -13.19
N GLY A 68 15.10 14.70 -14.15
CA GLY A 68 16.51 14.98 -13.94
C GLY A 68 17.40 13.72 -13.98
N ASP A 69 18.68 13.90 -13.64
CA ASP A 69 19.72 12.87 -13.77
C ASP A 69 19.91 12.04 -12.48
N GLY A 70 18.97 12.11 -11.57
CA GLY A 70 18.99 11.39 -10.29
C GLY A 70 18.95 9.87 -10.45
N LEU A 71 19.31 9.17 -9.36
CA LEU A 71 19.12 7.73 -9.26
C LEU A 71 17.82 7.42 -8.53
N PHE A 72 17.04 6.51 -9.08
CA PHE A 72 15.73 6.12 -8.60
C PHE A 72 15.76 4.67 -8.09
N TYR A 73 14.95 4.41 -7.07
CA TYR A 73 14.76 3.04 -6.59
C TYR A 73 13.84 2.28 -7.53
N VAL A 74 14.38 1.23 -8.14
CA VAL A 74 13.65 0.32 -9.02
C VAL A 74 13.78 -1.10 -8.49
N TYR A 75 12.67 -1.79 -8.41
CA TYR A 75 12.59 -3.18 -7.99
C TYR A 75 12.34 -4.08 -9.19
N THR A 76 12.99 -5.25 -9.20
CA THR A 76 12.74 -6.31 -10.19
C THR A 76 12.23 -7.57 -9.50
N SER A 77 11.33 -8.28 -10.15
CA SER A 77 10.80 -9.56 -9.69
C SER A 77 10.49 -10.48 -10.88
N ASN A 78 10.69 -11.79 -10.69
CA ASN A 78 10.41 -12.80 -11.71
C ASN A 78 8.98 -13.36 -11.65
N ASP A 79 8.21 -13.04 -10.59
CA ASP A 79 6.86 -13.55 -10.33
C ASP A 79 5.77 -12.47 -10.26
N ASN A 80 6.04 -11.27 -10.77
CA ASN A 80 5.19 -10.08 -10.73
C ASN A 80 4.80 -9.57 -9.33
N ARG A 81 5.30 -10.16 -8.25
CA ARG A 81 4.98 -9.81 -6.87
C ARG A 81 6.09 -8.98 -6.25
N PHE A 82 5.73 -7.81 -5.75
CA PHE A 82 6.65 -6.85 -5.14
C PHE A 82 6.37 -6.78 -3.64
N LYS A 83 6.80 -7.81 -2.93
CA LYS A 83 6.65 -7.91 -1.48
C LYS A 83 7.72 -7.06 -0.80
N TYR A 84 7.28 -6.07 0.00
CA TYR A 84 8.20 -5.27 0.81
C TYR A 84 8.90 -6.13 1.86
N PHE A 85 10.15 -5.81 2.15
CA PHE A 85 10.90 -6.40 3.24
C PHE A 85 11.89 -5.40 3.84
N ASP A 86 12.18 -5.57 5.12
CA ASP A 86 13.18 -4.76 5.85
C ASP A 86 14.57 -5.34 5.64
N ASN A 87 15.45 -4.58 4.98
CA ASN A 87 16.81 -5.01 4.66
C ASN A 87 17.64 -5.35 5.92
N LYS A 88 17.52 -4.53 6.99
CA LYS A 88 18.28 -4.75 8.24
C LYS A 88 17.88 -6.05 8.94
N ARG A 89 16.60 -6.43 8.85
CA ARG A 89 16.12 -7.70 9.37
C ARG A 89 16.48 -8.85 8.45
N ALA A 90 16.42 -8.65 7.14
CA ALA A 90 16.85 -9.63 6.13
C ALA A 90 18.32 -10.04 6.30
N GLU A 91 19.23 -9.07 6.53
CA GLU A 91 20.63 -9.32 6.79
C GLU A 91 20.89 -10.19 8.04
N LYS A 92 20.00 -10.09 9.04
CA LYS A 92 20.09 -10.91 10.27
C LYS A 92 19.47 -12.31 10.10
N CYS A 93 18.64 -12.53 9.07
CA CYS A 93 17.93 -13.77 8.83
C CYS A 93 18.61 -14.58 7.71
N LYS A 94 19.55 -15.45 8.04
CA LYS A 94 20.35 -16.22 7.07
C LYS A 94 19.55 -17.08 6.09
N SER A 95 18.33 -17.49 6.46
CA SER A 95 17.45 -18.31 5.62
C SER A 95 16.48 -17.49 4.77
N PHE A 96 16.50 -16.16 4.91
CA PHE A 96 15.58 -15.30 4.17
C PHE A 96 16.07 -15.08 2.74
N VAL A 97 15.20 -15.42 1.79
CA VAL A 97 15.41 -15.13 0.36
C VAL A 97 14.61 -13.89 0.01
N THR A 98 15.28 -12.87 -0.54
CA THR A 98 14.63 -11.61 -0.91
C THR A 98 13.64 -11.85 -2.06
N PRO A 99 12.37 -11.40 -1.94
CA PRO A 99 11.34 -11.63 -2.96
C PRO A 99 11.54 -10.75 -4.21
N SER A 100 12.37 -9.74 -4.13
CA SER A 100 12.66 -8.82 -5.24
C SER A 100 14.08 -8.25 -5.06
N GLU A 101 14.67 -7.82 -6.16
CA GLU A 101 15.96 -7.12 -6.15
C GLU A 101 15.73 -5.62 -6.26
N ARG A 102 16.52 -4.84 -5.50
CA ARG A 102 16.47 -3.38 -5.53
C ARG A 102 17.67 -2.83 -6.28
N HIS A 103 17.40 -1.97 -7.24
CA HIS A 103 18.37 -1.29 -8.06
C HIS A 103 18.33 0.22 -7.83
N HIS A 104 19.47 0.89 -8.00
CA HIS A 104 19.61 2.35 -8.05
C HIS A 104 20.02 2.71 -9.47
N VAL A 105 19.08 3.25 -10.25
CA VAL A 105 19.26 3.47 -11.68
C VAL A 105 18.71 4.83 -12.12
N THR A 106 19.23 5.38 -13.22
CA THR A 106 18.65 6.57 -13.83
C THR A 106 17.28 6.25 -14.44
N PHE A 107 16.46 7.28 -14.68
CA PHE A 107 15.16 7.05 -15.31
C PHE A 107 15.29 6.48 -16.74
N LEU A 108 16.32 6.87 -17.47
CA LEU A 108 16.62 6.29 -18.80
C LEU A 108 16.92 4.77 -18.69
N GLN A 109 17.69 4.35 -17.69
CA GLN A 109 17.95 2.92 -17.45
C GLN A 109 16.66 2.19 -17.07
N PHE A 110 15.79 2.80 -16.26
CA PHE A 110 14.46 2.25 -15.96
C PHE A 110 13.63 2.05 -17.24
N LEU A 111 13.63 3.00 -18.17
CA LEU A 111 12.95 2.85 -19.47
C LEU A 111 13.52 1.69 -20.30
N GLN A 112 14.84 1.45 -20.24
CA GLN A 112 15.47 0.29 -20.87
C GLN A 112 15.04 -1.03 -20.21
N MET A 113 14.91 -1.05 -18.87
CA MET A 113 14.38 -2.20 -18.13
C MET A 113 12.92 -2.49 -18.53
N LEU A 114 12.07 -1.47 -18.64
CA LEU A 114 10.69 -1.61 -19.14
C LEU A 114 10.63 -2.27 -20.52
N LYS A 115 11.48 -1.83 -21.45
CA LYS A 115 11.57 -2.43 -22.80
C LYS A 115 12.02 -3.90 -22.75
N ARG A 116 12.94 -4.25 -21.84
CA ARG A 116 13.39 -5.63 -21.64
C ARG A 116 12.28 -6.52 -21.11
N CYS A 117 11.47 -6.03 -20.15
CA CYS A 117 10.35 -6.76 -19.57
C CYS A 117 9.31 -7.21 -20.61
N ALA A 118 9.16 -6.48 -21.73
CA ALA A 118 8.28 -6.90 -22.82
C ALA A 118 8.72 -8.23 -23.50
N ARG A 119 9.96 -8.66 -23.27
CA ARG A 119 10.57 -9.87 -23.90
C ARG A 119 10.93 -10.95 -22.86
N THR A 120 10.73 -10.68 -21.59
CA THR A 120 11.11 -11.57 -20.49
C THR A 120 9.94 -11.75 -19.53
N LYS A 121 10.07 -12.69 -18.57
CA LYS A 121 9.12 -12.81 -17.45
C LYS A 121 9.38 -11.80 -16.33
N GLU A 122 10.54 -11.14 -16.35
CA GLU A 122 10.90 -10.14 -15.35
C GLU A 122 9.92 -8.97 -15.37
N LYS A 123 9.56 -8.48 -14.21
CA LYS A 123 8.74 -7.29 -13.99
C LYS A 123 9.55 -6.24 -13.26
N VAL A 124 9.23 -4.99 -13.49
CA VAL A 124 9.89 -3.84 -12.83
C VAL A 124 8.86 -2.95 -12.17
N TYR A 125 9.27 -2.32 -11.08
CA TYR A 125 8.46 -1.37 -10.33
C TYR A 125 9.33 -0.25 -9.78
N LEU A 126 9.11 0.98 -10.27
CA LEU A 126 9.77 2.16 -9.73
C LEU A 126 8.98 2.67 -8.51
N GLN A 127 9.71 2.94 -7.42
CA GLN A 127 9.16 3.48 -6.17
C GLN A 127 10.10 4.59 -5.68
N GLN A 128 9.71 5.84 -5.88
CA GLN A 128 10.56 6.99 -5.58
C GLN A 128 9.85 8.01 -4.71
N THR A 129 10.47 8.39 -3.60
CA THR A 129 9.99 9.51 -2.79
C THR A 129 10.03 10.81 -3.61
N LEU A 130 8.92 11.53 -3.62
CA LEU A 130 8.84 12.87 -4.20
C LEU A 130 9.41 13.87 -3.20
N ASN A 131 10.57 14.40 -3.54
CA ASN A 131 11.29 15.42 -2.79
C ASN A 131 12.03 16.35 -3.76
N ASP A 132 12.86 17.23 -3.28
CA ASP A 132 13.64 18.20 -4.05
C ASP A 132 14.64 17.58 -5.04
N SER A 133 14.92 16.28 -4.94
CA SER A 133 15.86 15.56 -5.82
C SER A 133 15.27 15.06 -7.14
N VAL A 134 13.94 15.15 -7.35
CA VAL A 134 13.26 14.56 -8.53
C VAL A 134 13.12 15.52 -9.72
N GLY A 135 13.93 16.57 -9.79
CA GLY A 135 13.91 17.55 -10.87
C GLY A 135 12.90 18.70 -10.68
N THR A 136 13.29 19.90 -11.06
CA THR A 136 12.57 21.15 -10.77
C THR A 136 11.13 21.15 -11.28
N ASN A 137 10.89 20.64 -12.50
CA ASN A 137 9.54 20.65 -13.08
C ASN A 137 8.61 19.68 -12.35
N ILE A 138 9.10 18.51 -11.92
CA ILE A 138 8.32 17.56 -11.13
C ILE A 138 8.02 18.14 -9.75
N VAL A 139 8.99 18.80 -9.12
CA VAL A 139 8.78 19.53 -7.86
C VAL A 139 7.73 20.63 -8.03
N THR A 140 7.79 21.39 -9.14
CA THR A 140 6.80 22.44 -9.43
C THR A 140 5.39 21.87 -9.56
N ASP A 141 5.23 20.77 -10.29
CA ASP A 141 3.95 20.07 -10.43
C ASP A 141 3.44 19.55 -9.08
N PHE A 142 4.34 18.97 -8.29
CA PHE A 142 4.03 18.44 -6.95
C PHE A 142 3.58 19.55 -5.99
N LEU A 143 4.21 20.72 -6.02
CA LEU A 143 3.80 21.87 -5.21
C LEU A 143 2.41 22.41 -5.59
N GLN A 144 1.94 22.14 -6.82
CA GLN A 144 0.61 22.52 -7.30
C GLN A 144 -0.48 21.46 -7.01
N PHE A 145 -0.16 20.38 -6.30
CA PHE A 145 -1.17 19.44 -5.83
C PHE A 145 -2.18 20.14 -4.91
N ASN A 146 -3.37 19.61 -4.79
CA ASN A 146 -4.40 20.21 -3.91
C ASN A 146 -4.08 19.94 -2.42
N TRP A 147 -2.99 20.57 -1.95
CA TRP A 147 -2.53 20.49 -0.57
C TRP A 147 -3.54 21.04 0.42
N ASP A 148 -4.34 22.03 0.02
CA ASP A 148 -5.37 22.60 0.87
C ASP A 148 -6.38 21.53 1.32
N TRP A 149 -6.82 20.67 0.41
CA TRP A 149 -7.76 19.60 0.74
C TRP A 149 -7.16 18.56 1.69
N VAL A 150 -5.97 18.02 1.39
CA VAL A 150 -5.35 16.99 2.25
C VAL A 150 -4.97 17.55 3.62
N ASN A 151 -4.52 18.82 3.70
CA ASN A 151 -4.22 19.48 4.96
C ASN A 151 -5.49 19.72 5.80
N LYS A 152 -6.62 20.06 5.15
CA LYS A 152 -7.92 20.14 5.83
C LYS A 152 -8.34 18.78 6.38
N CYS A 153 -8.18 17.70 5.63
CA CYS A 153 -8.44 16.35 6.13
C CYS A 153 -7.54 16.01 7.33
N GLN A 154 -6.22 16.25 7.21
CA GLN A 154 -5.28 16.04 8.30
C GLN A 154 -5.72 16.75 9.59
N ALA A 155 -6.06 18.03 9.49
CA ALA A 155 -6.50 18.82 10.65
C ALA A 155 -7.84 18.35 11.22
N ALA A 156 -8.81 18.06 10.34
CA ALA A 156 -10.16 17.65 10.76
C ALA A 156 -10.17 16.29 11.49
N TYR A 157 -9.27 15.38 11.14
CA TYR A 157 -9.20 14.04 11.75
C TYR A 157 -8.09 13.88 12.78
N GLY A 158 -7.34 14.94 13.06
CA GLY A 158 -6.27 14.94 14.07
C GLY A 158 -5.10 14.04 13.68
N TRP A 159 -4.87 13.82 12.38
CA TRP A 159 -3.72 13.04 11.92
C TRP A 159 -2.42 13.79 12.18
N GLY A 160 -1.35 13.04 12.43
CA GLY A 160 -0.01 13.59 12.54
C GLY A 160 0.52 14.11 11.20
N SER A 161 1.78 14.50 11.17
CA SER A 161 2.41 15.08 9.97
C SER A 161 2.43 14.09 8.78
N LEU A 162 2.42 14.64 7.57
CA LEU A 162 2.76 13.92 6.36
C LEU A 162 4.13 13.26 6.53
N SER A 163 4.21 11.95 6.36
CA SER A 163 5.44 11.20 6.54
C SER A 163 6.18 10.95 5.23
N SER A 164 5.45 10.75 4.14
CA SER A 164 6.05 10.50 2.83
C SER A 164 5.04 10.66 1.70
N ASN A 165 5.57 11.06 0.53
CA ASN A 165 4.89 10.92 -0.77
C ASN A 165 5.74 10.01 -1.65
N LEU A 166 5.13 9.00 -2.23
CA LEU A 166 5.82 8.01 -3.06
C LEU A 166 5.23 7.97 -4.45
N LEU A 167 6.05 8.31 -5.46
CA LEU A 167 5.74 8.07 -6.86
C LEU A 167 5.93 6.58 -7.17
N LEU A 168 4.90 5.98 -7.74
CA LEU A 168 4.84 4.57 -8.09
C LEU A 168 4.60 4.43 -9.59
N ILE A 169 5.54 3.79 -10.32
CA ILE A 169 5.39 3.47 -11.74
C ILE A 169 5.52 1.97 -11.90
N GLY A 170 4.42 1.29 -12.16
CA GLY A 170 4.33 -0.16 -12.26
C GLY A 170 3.88 -0.63 -13.64
N LEU A 171 4.42 -1.79 -14.08
CA LEU A 171 3.91 -2.50 -15.24
C LEU A 171 2.54 -3.12 -14.95
N GLU A 172 1.76 -3.31 -16.00
CA GLU A 172 0.57 -4.16 -15.96
C GLU A 172 0.90 -5.54 -15.39
N GLY A 173 0.00 -6.02 -14.52
CA GLY A 173 0.17 -7.28 -13.81
C GLY A 173 1.10 -7.22 -12.61
N ASN A 174 1.72 -6.08 -12.31
CA ASN A 174 2.45 -5.92 -11.04
C ASN A 174 1.49 -6.01 -9.85
N ILE A 175 1.88 -6.77 -8.84
CA ILE A 175 1.11 -6.98 -7.61
C ILE A 175 1.95 -6.56 -6.42
N THR A 176 1.44 -5.64 -5.60
CA THR A 176 1.90 -5.46 -4.23
C THR A 176 1.03 -6.36 -3.35
N PRO A 177 1.58 -7.48 -2.80
CA PRO A 177 0.80 -8.48 -2.07
C PRO A 177 0.16 -7.92 -0.81
N VAL A 178 -0.81 -8.67 -0.26
CA VAL A 178 -1.57 -8.27 0.93
C VAL A 178 -0.66 -7.87 2.09
N HIS A 179 -0.79 -6.63 2.51
CA HIS A 179 -0.07 -6.02 3.65
C HIS A 179 -0.92 -4.92 4.27
N TYR A 180 -0.49 -4.38 5.40
CA TYR A 180 -1.08 -3.18 5.98
C TYR A 180 0.00 -2.14 6.31
N ASP A 181 -0.40 -0.87 6.32
CA ASP A 181 0.44 0.25 6.73
C ASP A 181 0.08 0.75 8.13
N GLU A 182 1.07 1.33 8.83
CA GLU A 182 0.90 1.98 10.14
C GLU A 182 0.63 3.50 9.96
N GLN A 183 0.06 3.88 8.81
CA GLN A 183 -0.20 5.26 8.39
C GLN A 183 -1.55 5.35 7.70
N GLU A 184 -2.16 6.52 7.77
CA GLU A 184 -3.29 6.89 6.92
C GLU A 184 -2.76 7.16 5.50
N ASN A 185 -3.48 6.73 4.48
CA ASN A 185 -3.01 6.84 3.11
C ASN A 185 -4.10 7.36 2.16
N PHE A 186 -3.81 8.47 1.49
CA PHE A 186 -4.50 8.83 0.26
C PHE A 186 -3.70 8.33 -0.94
N PHE A 187 -4.26 7.35 -1.64
CA PHE A 187 -3.67 6.74 -2.82
C PHE A 187 -4.26 7.38 -4.08
N ALA A 188 -3.52 8.29 -4.73
CA ALA A 188 -3.98 9.04 -5.89
C ALA A 188 -3.51 8.38 -7.20
N GLN A 189 -4.45 8.06 -8.10
CA GLN A 189 -4.16 7.48 -9.41
C GLN A 189 -4.01 8.57 -10.45
N ILE A 190 -2.89 8.54 -11.20
CA ILE A 190 -2.55 9.54 -12.23
C ILE A 190 -2.77 8.97 -13.64
N SER A 191 -2.26 7.77 -13.90
CA SER A 191 -2.36 7.14 -15.23
C SER A 191 -2.53 5.63 -15.13
N GLY A 192 -3.31 5.05 -16.04
CA GLY A 192 -3.73 3.65 -15.97
C GLY A 192 -4.71 3.40 -14.83
N HIS A 193 -4.99 2.13 -14.54
CA HIS A 193 -5.90 1.72 -13.49
C HIS A 193 -5.20 0.81 -12.48
N LYS A 194 -5.63 0.85 -11.24
CA LYS A 194 -5.21 -0.13 -10.24
C LYS A 194 -6.41 -0.73 -9.54
N ARG A 195 -6.35 -2.04 -9.38
CA ARG A 195 -7.29 -2.79 -8.58
C ARG A 195 -6.78 -2.87 -7.15
N CYS A 196 -7.65 -2.54 -6.21
CA CYS A 196 -7.35 -2.50 -4.80
C CYS A 196 -8.29 -3.46 -4.06
N LEU A 197 -7.73 -4.46 -3.40
CA LEU A 197 -8.45 -5.37 -2.52
C LEU A 197 -8.13 -5.01 -1.10
N LEU A 198 -9.15 -4.72 -0.29
CA LEU A 198 -8.98 -4.31 1.11
C LEU A 198 -9.69 -5.28 2.06
N PHE A 199 -9.02 -5.58 3.19
CA PHE A 199 -9.60 -6.37 4.27
C PHE A 199 -9.54 -5.54 5.56
N SER A 200 -10.63 -5.60 6.34
CA SER A 200 -10.72 -4.87 7.61
C SER A 200 -9.69 -5.38 8.64
N PRO A 201 -9.17 -4.49 9.52
CA PRO A 201 -8.21 -4.87 10.56
C PRO A 201 -8.72 -5.93 11.56
N ASP A 202 -10.02 -6.10 11.72
CA ASP A 202 -10.62 -7.15 12.56
C ASP A 202 -10.37 -8.57 12.03
N GLN A 203 -10.00 -8.70 10.74
CA GLN A 203 -9.64 -9.96 10.11
C GLN A 203 -8.14 -10.32 10.25
N PHE A 204 -7.43 -9.67 11.19
CA PHE A 204 -5.99 -9.80 11.38
C PHE A 204 -5.51 -11.26 11.46
N ASP A 205 -6.20 -12.10 12.20
CA ASP A 205 -5.86 -13.53 12.34
C ASP A 205 -6.29 -14.40 11.17
N CYS A 206 -7.19 -13.93 10.30
CA CYS A 206 -7.51 -14.60 9.02
C CYS A 206 -6.43 -14.39 7.97
N LEU A 207 -5.65 -13.31 8.07
CA LEU A 207 -4.63 -12.92 7.10
C LEU A 207 -3.21 -13.36 7.47
N TYR A 208 -3.03 -14.01 8.63
CA TYR A 208 -1.77 -14.61 9.05
C TYR A 208 -0.54 -13.71 8.82
N PRO A 209 -0.42 -12.58 9.55
CA PRO A 209 0.75 -11.72 9.43
C PRO A 209 2.05 -12.45 9.76
N HIS A 210 3.15 -12.01 9.19
CA HIS A 210 4.45 -12.39 9.69
C HIS A 210 4.70 -11.76 11.09
N PRO A 211 5.49 -12.41 11.96
CA PRO A 211 5.92 -11.83 13.23
C PRO A 211 6.61 -10.48 13.03
N VAL A 212 6.54 -9.57 14.03
CA VAL A 212 7.12 -8.21 13.91
C VAL A 212 8.64 -8.21 13.67
N ALA A 213 9.35 -9.25 14.08
CA ALA A 213 10.80 -9.37 13.84
C ALA A 213 11.14 -9.93 12.45
N HIS A 214 10.17 -10.48 11.72
CA HIS A 214 10.40 -11.06 10.40
C HIS A 214 10.70 -9.96 9.37
N PRO A 215 11.59 -10.19 8.36
CA PRO A 215 11.84 -9.20 7.30
C PRO A 215 10.58 -8.72 6.58
N CYS A 216 9.61 -9.60 6.38
CA CYS A 216 8.31 -9.28 5.78
C CYS A 216 7.24 -8.92 6.83
N ASP A 217 7.61 -8.29 7.94
CA ASP A 217 6.65 -7.72 8.90
C ASP A 217 5.53 -6.94 8.19
N ARG A 218 4.32 -6.98 8.70
CA ARG A 218 3.10 -6.38 8.14
C ARG A 218 2.60 -7.00 6.82
N GLN A 219 3.25 -8.02 6.32
CA GLN A 219 2.80 -8.77 5.14
C GLN A 219 2.01 -10.01 5.56
N SER A 220 0.98 -10.34 4.78
CA SER A 220 0.30 -11.63 4.91
C SER A 220 1.20 -12.77 4.45
N GLN A 221 1.12 -13.91 5.14
CA GLN A 221 1.74 -15.16 4.69
C GLN A 221 0.91 -15.87 3.63
N VAL A 222 -0.36 -15.47 3.44
CA VAL A 222 -1.30 -16.11 2.52
C VAL A 222 -1.07 -15.60 1.10
N ASN A 223 -0.91 -16.51 0.15
CA ASN A 223 -1.05 -16.18 -1.26
C ASN A 223 -2.54 -16.23 -1.62
N ILE A 224 -3.20 -15.08 -1.71
CA ILE A 224 -4.65 -15.02 -1.94
C ILE A 224 -5.08 -15.51 -3.33
N ALA A 225 -4.16 -15.57 -4.30
CA ALA A 225 -4.43 -16.13 -5.63
C ALA A 225 -4.46 -17.66 -5.64
N ASN A 226 -3.77 -18.29 -4.69
CA ASN A 226 -3.74 -19.74 -4.52
C ASN A 226 -3.54 -20.08 -3.03
N PRO A 227 -4.57 -19.93 -2.19
CA PRO A 227 -4.45 -20.08 -0.75
C PRO A 227 -4.29 -21.55 -0.34
N ASP A 228 -3.27 -21.80 0.48
CA ASP A 228 -3.11 -23.09 1.14
C ASP A 228 -4.01 -23.15 2.39
N TYR A 229 -5.22 -23.64 2.21
CA TYR A 229 -6.20 -23.76 3.30
C TYR A 229 -5.86 -24.83 4.35
N LYS A 230 -4.88 -25.70 4.10
CA LYS A 230 -4.37 -26.63 5.14
C LYS A 230 -3.46 -25.88 6.09
N LYS A 231 -2.57 -25.04 5.55
CA LYS A 231 -1.65 -24.20 6.32
C LYS A 231 -2.35 -23.00 6.94
N PHE A 232 -3.32 -22.40 6.24
CA PHE A 232 -4.02 -21.17 6.62
C PHE A 232 -5.55 -21.36 6.68
N PRO A 233 -6.07 -22.24 7.56
CA PRO A 233 -7.49 -22.61 7.56
C PRO A 233 -8.44 -21.44 7.82
N ARG A 234 -8.06 -20.45 8.65
CA ARG A 234 -8.89 -19.27 8.96
C ARG A 234 -9.04 -18.31 7.78
N PHE A 235 -8.17 -18.39 6.77
CA PHE A 235 -8.32 -17.56 5.57
C PHE A 235 -9.64 -17.82 4.82
N ARG A 236 -10.32 -18.95 5.04
CA ARG A 236 -11.67 -19.22 4.50
C ARG A 236 -12.70 -18.19 4.96
N ASN A 237 -12.46 -17.53 6.09
CA ASN A 237 -13.34 -16.53 6.68
C ASN A 237 -12.93 -15.09 6.31
N ALA A 238 -11.90 -14.93 5.47
CA ALA A 238 -11.46 -13.62 5.04
C ALA A 238 -12.38 -13.07 3.94
N HIS A 239 -12.81 -11.82 4.10
CA HIS A 239 -13.70 -11.10 3.18
C HIS A 239 -13.03 -9.80 2.74
N ALA A 240 -12.82 -9.65 1.44
CA ALA A 240 -12.26 -8.45 0.84
C ALA A 240 -13.37 -7.53 0.31
N THR A 241 -13.16 -6.24 0.44
CA THR A 241 -13.82 -5.24 -0.39
C THR A 241 -12.90 -4.84 -1.55
N GLU A 242 -13.47 -4.43 -2.66
CA GLU A 242 -12.74 -4.15 -3.90
C GLU A 242 -13.03 -2.76 -4.43
N ALA A 243 -12.02 -2.13 -5.02
CA ALA A 243 -12.22 -0.99 -5.91
C ALA A 243 -11.24 -1.04 -7.08
N ILE A 244 -11.66 -0.51 -8.22
CA ILE A 244 -10.77 -0.16 -9.32
C ILE A 244 -10.69 1.36 -9.36
N VAL A 245 -9.47 1.89 -9.20
CA VAL A 245 -9.18 3.31 -9.25
C VAL A 245 -8.57 3.67 -10.59
N GLY A 246 -9.08 4.72 -11.21
CA GLY A 246 -8.63 5.27 -12.47
C GLY A 246 -8.06 6.68 -12.32
N PRO A 247 -7.59 7.29 -13.41
CA PRO A 247 -6.98 8.62 -13.39
C PRO A 247 -7.88 9.69 -12.74
N GLY A 248 -7.35 10.39 -11.73
CA GLY A 248 -8.05 11.40 -10.95
C GLY A 248 -8.74 10.88 -9.68
N ASP A 249 -8.90 9.57 -9.53
CA ASP A 249 -9.43 8.99 -8.31
C ASP A 249 -8.41 9.04 -7.17
N VAL A 250 -8.92 9.18 -5.96
CA VAL A 250 -8.15 9.04 -4.72
C VAL A 250 -8.81 7.98 -3.85
N LEU A 251 -8.09 6.90 -3.57
CA LEU A 251 -8.55 5.90 -2.61
C LEU A 251 -8.01 6.25 -1.22
N TYR A 252 -8.91 6.43 -0.26
CA TYR A 252 -8.54 6.44 1.14
C TYR A 252 -8.35 5.01 1.64
N ILE A 253 -7.14 4.70 2.09
CA ILE A 253 -6.79 3.45 2.75
C ILE A 253 -6.48 3.76 4.20
N PRO A 254 -7.39 3.41 5.14
CA PRO A 254 -7.16 3.71 6.55
C PRO A 254 -6.00 2.91 7.14
N MET A 255 -5.36 3.45 8.16
CA MET A 255 -4.30 2.77 8.91
C MET A 255 -4.75 1.38 9.38
N TYR A 256 -3.84 0.38 9.25
CA TYR A 256 -4.05 -1.03 9.56
C TYR A 256 -5.05 -1.79 8.67
N TRP A 257 -5.65 -1.17 7.65
CA TRP A 257 -6.38 -1.90 6.65
C TRP A 257 -5.43 -2.69 5.76
N TRP A 258 -5.66 -3.99 5.68
CA TRP A 258 -4.92 -4.86 4.77
C TRP A 258 -5.28 -4.53 3.33
N HIS A 259 -4.30 -4.50 2.45
CA HIS A 259 -4.56 -4.22 1.06
C HIS A 259 -3.59 -4.93 0.12
N GLN A 260 -4.12 -5.37 -1.02
CA GLN A 260 -3.35 -5.81 -2.19
C GLN A 260 -3.65 -4.84 -3.32
N ILE A 261 -2.60 -4.43 -4.06
CA ILE A 261 -2.73 -3.50 -5.18
C ILE A 261 -2.22 -4.19 -6.44
N GLU A 262 -3.05 -4.21 -7.50
CA GLU A 262 -2.73 -4.80 -8.80
C GLU A 262 -2.75 -3.72 -9.87
N SER A 263 -1.70 -3.64 -10.69
CA SER A 263 -1.63 -2.70 -11.82
C SER A 263 -2.40 -3.25 -13.01
N LEU A 264 -3.38 -2.48 -13.49
CA LEU A 264 -4.19 -2.77 -14.68
C LEU A 264 -3.90 -1.71 -15.74
N SER A 265 -3.53 -2.10 -16.95
CA SER A 265 -3.32 -1.14 -18.04
C SER A 265 -3.49 -1.83 -19.39
N SER A 266 -4.19 -1.17 -20.30
CA SER A 266 -4.27 -1.57 -21.71
C SER A 266 -3.48 -0.64 -22.64
N ARG A 267 -2.68 0.27 -22.06
CA ARG A 267 -1.85 1.22 -22.83
C ARG A 267 -0.53 0.61 -23.31
N ILE A 268 0.07 1.22 -24.29
CA ILE A 268 1.42 0.89 -24.73
C ILE A 268 2.28 2.15 -24.49
N PRO A 269 3.31 2.09 -23.64
CA PRO A 269 3.68 0.96 -22.78
C PRO A 269 2.66 0.73 -21.64
N PRO A 270 2.45 -0.51 -21.21
CA PRO A 270 1.42 -0.89 -20.25
C PRO A 270 1.86 -0.56 -18.79
N VAL A 271 1.88 0.74 -18.46
CA VAL A 271 2.29 1.22 -17.14
C VAL A 271 1.18 1.96 -16.43
N THR A 272 1.21 1.90 -15.11
CA THR A 272 0.37 2.69 -14.22
C THR A 272 1.22 3.68 -13.44
N ILE A 273 0.71 4.87 -13.19
CA ILE A 273 1.38 5.93 -12.40
C ILE A 273 0.45 6.37 -11.29
N SER A 274 0.94 6.37 -10.06
CA SER A 274 0.20 6.82 -8.87
C SER A 274 1.12 7.48 -7.86
N VAL A 275 0.54 8.23 -6.92
CA VAL A 275 1.24 8.84 -5.79
C VAL A 275 0.50 8.54 -4.51
N ASN A 276 1.24 8.10 -3.49
CA ASN A 276 0.74 7.92 -2.13
C ASN A 276 0.99 9.17 -1.29
N PHE A 277 0.06 9.43 -0.37
CA PHE A 277 0.17 10.49 0.64
C PHE A 277 -0.01 9.83 2.01
N TRP A 278 1.10 9.50 2.67
CA TRP A 278 1.08 8.85 3.97
C TRP A 278 1.17 9.87 5.11
N TYR A 279 0.18 9.81 6.00
CA TYR A 279 0.11 10.61 7.21
C TYR A 279 0.27 9.71 8.44
N ARG A 280 0.93 10.23 9.46
CA ARG A 280 0.92 9.56 10.77
C ARG A 280 -0.51 9.52 11.28
N GLY A 281 -0.91 8.38 11.83
CA GLY A 281 -2.23 8.25 12.45
C GLY A 281 -2.40 9.17 13.66
N THR A 282 -3.64 9.32 14.09
CA THR A 282 -3.96 10.01 15.35
C THR A 282 -3.25 9.33 16.51
N PRO A 283 -2.58 10.08 17.40
CA PRO A 283 -1.99 9.50 18.60
C PRO A 283 -3.03 8.71 19.42
N LEU A 284 -2.61 7.56 19.96
CA LEU A 284 -3.48 6.83 20.89
C LEU A 284 -3.71 7.68 22.15
N PRO A 285 -4.93 7.66 22.72
CA PRO A 285 -5.19 8.30 24.00
C PRO A 285 -4.41 7.57 25.12
N ASP A 286 -4.09 8.29 26.19
CA ASP A 286 -3.38 7.75 27.38
C ASP A 286 -4.13 6.57 28.01
N VAL A 287 -5.45 6.60 27.94
CA VAL A 287 -6.33 5.53 28.41
C VAL A 287 -7.19 5.03 27.26
N ILE A 288 -7.04 3.77 26.90
CA ILE A 288 -7.82 3.13 25.86
C ILE A 288 -9.07 2.51 26.48
N GLN A 289 -10.25 2.91 26.01
CA GLN A 289 -11.52 2.37 26.48
C GLN A 289 -11.84 1.04 25.77
N TYR A 290 -12.40 0.10 26.52
CA TYR A 290 -12.89 -1.16 25.97
C TYR A 290 -14.39 -1.06 25.59
N PRO A 291 -14.85 -1.69 24.49
CA PRO A 291 -14.11 -2.55 23.57
C PRO A 291 -13.17 -1.77 22.64
N LEU A 292 -12.03 -2.38 22.34
CA LEU A 292 -11.04 -1.80 21.42
C LEU A 292 -11.61 -1.73 19.99
N SER A 293 -11.36 -0.62 19.28
CA SER A 293 -11.57 -0.60 17.83
C SER A 293 -10.64 -1.62 17.13
N PRO A 294 -10.97 -2.10 15.94
CA PRO A 294 -10.08 -3.00 15.19
C PRO A 294 -8.65 -2.45 15.02
N GLN A 295 -8.50 -1.16 14.74
CA GLN A 295 -7.21 -0.48 14.61
C GLN A 295 -6.45 -0.44 15.94
N GLN A 296 -7.12 -0.08 17.04
CA GLN A 296 -6.51 -0.08 18.37
C GLN A 296 -6.05 -1.49 18.77
N ARG A 297 -6.85 -2.52 18.47
CA ARG A 297 -6.48 -3.92 18.74
C ARG A 297 -5.19 -4.31 18.03
N VAL A 298 -5.06 -4.01 16.73
CA VAL A 298 -3.83 -4.29 15.96
C VAL A 298 -2.65 -3.51 16.52
N SER A 299 -2.83 -2.22 16.81
CA SER A 299 -1.77 -1.37 17.38
C SER A 299 -1.26 -1.91 18.71
N VAL A 300 -2.16 -2.26 19.64
CA VAL A 300 -1.80 -2.81 20.96
C VAL A 300 -1.05 -4.13 20.80
N MET A 301 -1.58 -5.08 20.00
CA MET A 301 -0.93 -6.37 19.78
C MET A 301 0.49 -6.21 19.24
N ARG A 302 0.69 -5.33 18.24
CA ARG A 302 2.02 -5.06 17.67
C ARG A 302 2.97 -4.44 18.68
N ASN A 303 2.52 -3.48 19.47
CA ASN A 303 3.35 -2.82 20.46
C ASN A 303 3.79 -3.78 21.55
N VAL A 304 2.90 -4.66 22.01
CA VAL A 304 3.23 -5.74 22.98
C VAL A 304 4.27 -6.68 22.37
N GLU A 305 4.07 -7.14 21.13
CA GLU A 305 5.02 -8.03 20.44
C GLU A 305 6.39 -7.37 20.25
N LYS A 306 6.45 -6.10 19.81
CA LYS A 306 7.70 -5.33 19.68
C LYS A 306 8.43 -5.18 21.02
N MET A 307 7.68 -4.87 22.08
CA MET A 307 8.23 -4.75 23.43
C MET A 307 8.84 -6.07 23.91
N LEU A 308 8.12 -7.18 23.74
CA LEU A 308 8.60 -8.51 24.14
C LEU A 308 9.81 -8.94 23.31
N ALA A 309 9.80 -8.73 21.98
CA ALA A 309 10.92 -9.04 21.11
C ALA A 309 12.20 -8.25 21.51
N ALA A 310 12.03 -6.97 21.89
CA ALA A 310 13.13 -6.16 22.39
C ALA A 310 13.65 -6.61 23.76
N ALA A 311 12.75 -6.93 24.70
CA ALA A 311 13.10 -7.35 26.07
C ALA A 311 13.81 -8.72 26.10
N LEU A 312 13.35 -9.66 25.25
CA LEU A 312 13.92 -11.01 25.20
C LEU A 312 15.23 -11.07 24.37
N GLY A 313 15.46 -10.10 23.49
CA GLY A 313 16.55 -10.15 22.51
C GLY A 313 16.45 -11.31 21.49
N ASP A 314 15.37 -12.08 21.56
CA ASP A 314 15.09 -13.28 20.77
C ASP A 314 13.60 -13.31 20.41
N ALA A 315 13.30 -12.99 19.16
CA ALA A 315 11.92 -12.91 18.68
C ALA A 315 11.21 -14.27 18.59
N GLU A 316 11.95 -15.38 18.49
CA GLU A 316 11.38 -16.73 18.42
C GLU A 316 10.74 -17.13 19.75
N LYS A 317 11.22 -16.59 20.87
CA LYS A 317 10.68 -16.82 22.23
C LYS A 317 9.42 -16.02 22.55
N VAL A 318 9.08 -15.00 21.77
CA VAL A 318 7.91 -14.15 22.03
C VAL A 318 6.61 -14.97 22.06
N GLY A 319 6.43 -15.86 21.09
CA GLY A 319 5.22 -16.69 21.01
C GLY A 319 5.07 -17.66 22.19
N GLU A 320 6.17 -18.22 22.68
CA GLU A 320 6.20 -19.09 23.86
C GLU A 320 5.83 -18.30 25.13
N LEU A 321 6.46 -17.14 25.33
CA LEU A 321 6.16 -16.27 26.47
C LEU A 321 4.70 -15.81 26.48
N LEU A 322 4.14 -15.40 25.33
CA LEU A 322 2.74 -15.01 25.23
C LEU A 322 1.80 -16.16 25.62
N ARG A 323 2.05 -17.38 25.15
CA ARG A 323 1.26 -18.55 25.58
C ARG A 323 1.35 -18.77 27.09
N THR A 324 2.56 -18.75 27.65
CA THR A 324 2.77 -18.90 29.08
C THR A 324 2.08 -17.82 29.92
N MET A 325 2.00 -16.59 29.41
CA MET A 325 1.28 -15.50 30.08
C MET A 325 -0.24 -15.73 30.11
N VAL A 326 -0.80 -16.37 29.09
CA VAL A 326 -2.25 -16.59 28.96
C VAL A 326 -2.66 -17.89 29.64
N GLU A 327 -1.92 -18.96 29.40
CA GLU A 327 -2.18 -20.29 29.99
C GLU A 327 -2.07 -20.28 31.52
N GLY A 328 -3.07 -20.79 32.20
CA GLY A 328 -3.15 -20.84 33.66
C GLY A 328 -3.58 -19.54 34.33
N ARG A 329 -3.73 -18.42 33.61
CA ARG A 329 -4.25 -17.17 34.18
C ARG A 329 -5.65 -16.81 33.68
N TYR A 330 -5.91 -17.07 32.40
CA TYR A 330 -7.14 -16.64 31.72
C TYR A 330 -7.90 -17.80 31.09
N THR A 331 -7.42 -19.02 31.20
CA THR A 331 -8.09 -20.25 30.76
C THR A 331 -9.01 -20.78 31.82
N GLN A 332 -10.09 -20.08 32.14
CA GLN A 332 -11.19 -20.60 32.98
C GLN A 332 -12.39 -20.96 32.12
#